data_7e4ace4440269dc24c6373f28d583e07
#
_entry.id   7e4ace4440269dc24c6373f28d583e07
#
_cell.length_a   1.000
_cell.length_b   1.000
_cell.length_c   1.000
_cell.angle_alpha   90.00
_cell.angle_beta   90.00
_cell.angle_gamma   90.00
#
_symmetry.space_group_name_H-M   'P 1'
#
loop_
_entity.id
_entity.type
_entity.pdbx_description
1 polymer ?
#
loop_
_entity_poly.entity_id
_entity_poly.type
_entity_poly.pdbx_seq_one_letter_code
_entity_poly.pdbx_strand_id
1 'polypeptide(L)'
;MIIKNADVYTQDNVFVKGDVVVDNGTFTKVLEAPDYVDNEVVDATGLKMIPGLVDIHFHGCKGADMCDGTKEALDIISRYEASVGVTSICPATMTIAKEELVDVMKNAGEYSYNGGAHLVGINMEGPFISPQKKGAQAAENIMHCNYEYFCELQKAAHDLIKIVDIAPEEPGAMNFIDKVKDNVVVSIAHTAADYDTAMEAIQHGVTHATHLYNAMPLSLIHISEPTRRVVIS
;
A
#
# COMPACT_ATOMS: atom_id res chain seq x y z
N MET A 1 26.13 -7.40 12.21
CA MET A 1 26.23 -5.91 12.26
C MET A 1 25.73 -5.42 13.60
N ILE A 2 26.38 -4.38 14.16
CA ILE A 2 25.87 -3.66 15.35
C ILE A 2 25.74 -2.18 15.03
N ILE A 3 24.58 -1.59 15.39
CA ILE A 3 24.30 -0.17 15.29
C ILE A 3 24.42 0.40 16.72
N LYS A 4 25.38 1.30 16.96
CA LYS A 4 25.70 1.83 18.29
C LYS A 4 25.23 3.26 18.48
N ASN A 5 24.90 3.59 19.74
CA ASN A 5 24.61 4.96 20.20
C ASN A 5 23.36 5.61 19.56
N ALA A 6 22.45 4.84 18.97
CA ALA A 6 21.23 5.38 18.36
C ALA A 6 20.22 5.83 19.42
N ASP A 7 19.37 6.80 19.06
CA ASP A 7 18.10 7.03 19.74
C ASP A 7 17.06 6.10 19.10
N VAL A 8 16.80 4.95 19.73
CA VAL A 8 15.96 3.87 19.19
C VAL A 8 14.50 4.11 19.56
N TYR A 9 13.59 4.12 18.57
CA TYR A 9 12.15 4.18 18.78
C TYR A 9 11.63 2.81 19.24
N THR A 10 10.99 2.79 20.41
CA THR A 10 10.54 1.55 21.06
C THR A 10 9.04 1.34 20.91
N GLN A 11 8.56 0.13 21.29
CA GLN A 11 7.14 -0.21 21.31
C GLN A 11 6.30 0.67 22.26
N ASP A 12 6.95 1.31 23.23
CA ASP A 12 6.30 2.27 24.15
C ASP A 12 6.12 3.66 23.53
N ASN A 13 6.41 3.83 22.24
CA ASN A 13 6.33 5.09 21.50
C ASN A 13 7.27 6.18 22.03
N VAL A 14 8.42 5.80 22.57
CA VAL A 14 9.47 6.71 23.05
C VAL A 14 10.81 6.39 22.40
N PHE A 15 11.68 7.39 22.33
CA PHE A 15 13.07 7.18 21.94
C PHE A 15 13.93 6.87 23.18
N VAL A 16 14.71 5.81 23.12
CA VAL A 16 15.65 5.40 24.15
C VAL A 16 17.02 5.22 23.52
N LYS A 17 18.05 5.80 24.14
CA LYS A 17 19.43 5.63 23.68
C LYS A 17 19.90 4.20 23.90
N GLY A 18 20.46 3.58 22.86
CA GLY A 18 20.92 2.19 22.97
C GLY A 18 21.56 1.67 21.69
N ASP A 19 21.97 0.41 21.76
CA ASP A 19 22.59 -0.32 20.67
C ASP A 19 21.60 -1.34 20.09
N VAL A 20 21.73 -1.64 18.81
CA VAL A 20 20.91 -2.64 18.13
C VAL A 20 21.80 -3.64 17.40
N VAL A 21 21.61 -4.90 17.69
CA VAL A 21 22.32 -6.01 16.99
C VAL A 21 21.41 -6.57 15.90
N VAL A 22 21.94 -6.62 14.69
CA VAL A 22 21.29 -7.21 13.51
C VAL A 22 22.09 -8.43 13.09
N ASP A 23 21.42 -9.57 13.05
CA ASP A 23 21.99 -10.83 12.57
C ASP A 23 21.04 -11.48 11.57
N ASN A 24 21.56 -11.87 10.40
CA ASN A 24 20.80 -12.48 9.31
C ASN A 24 19.52 -11.68 8.96
N GLY A 25 19.61 -10.35 8.91
CA GLY A 25 18.50 -9.47 8.57
C GLY A 25 17.44 -9.33 9.68
N THR A 26 17.72 -9.84 10.88
CA THR A 26 16.78 -9.82 12.01
C THR A 26 17.40 -9.09 13.20
N PHE A 27 16.60 -8.30 13.92
CA PHE A 27 17.00 -7.72 15.20
C PHE A 27 17.06 -8.83 16.26
N THR A 28 18.26 -9.16 16.75
CA THR A 28 18.47 -10.21 17.76
C THR A 28 18.57 -9.63 19.16
N LYS A 29 19.04 -8.38 19.27
CA LYS A 29 19.09 -7.64 20.54
C LYS A 29 18.81 -6.17 20.27
N VAL A 30 18.02 -5.55 21.13
CA VAL A 30 17.71 -4.13 21.10
C VAL A 30 18.01 -3.58 22.50
N LEU A 31 18.77 -2.48 22.57
CA LEU A 31 19.19 -1.78 23.79
C LEU A 31 20.14 -2.58 24.71
N GLU A 32 20.52 -3.79 24.35
CA GLU A 32 21.40 -4.67 25.11
C GLU A 32 22.59 -5.11 24.26
N ALA A 33 23.70 -4.39 24.25
CA ALA A 33 24.86 -4.91 23.55
C ALA A 33 26.23 -4.40 24.05
N PRO A 34 26.47 -4.13 25.36
CA PRO A 34 27.75 -3.58 25.79
C PRO A 34 28.93 -4.50 25.45
N ASP A 35 28.73 -5.82 25.39
CA ASP A 35 29.75 -6.84 25.17
C ASP A 35 29.68 -7.52 23.81
N TYR A 36 28.82 -7.07 22.91
CA TYR A 36 28.72 -7.63 21.57
C TYR A 36 29.83 -7.08 20.68
N VAL A 37 30.59 -7.99 20.07
CA VAL A 37 31.66 -7.68 19.12
C VAL A 37 31.25 -8.15 17.73
N ASP A 38 31.24 -7.25 16.77
CA ASP A 38 31.00 -7.54 15.36
C ASP A 38 32.05 -6.82 14.50
N ASN A 39 32.32 -7.36 13.32
CA ASN A 39 33.23 -6.73 12.37
C ASN A 39 32.58 -5.55 11.63
N GLU A 40 31.25 -5.49 11.64
CA GLU A 40 30.48 -4.40 11.03
C GLU A 40 29.79 -3.57 12.11
N VAL A 41 30.32 -2.37 12.35
CA VAL A 41 29.83 -1.44 13.35
C VAL A 41 29.41 -0.14 12.67
N VAL A 42 28.16 0.26 12.90
CA VAL A 42 27.62 1.57 12.47
C VAL A 42 27.51 2.45 13.71
N ASP A 43 28.21 3.58 13.76
CA ASP A 43 28.02 4.59 14.79
C ASP A 43 26.85 5.52 14.41
N ALA A 44 25.78 5.42 15.18
CA ALA A 44 24.56 6.21 15.01
C ALA A 44 24.44 7.33 16.06
N THR A 45 25.55 7.81 16.59
CA THR A 45 25.55 8.93 17.55
C THR A 45 24.82 10.15 16.97
N GLY A 46 23.78 10.60 17.68
CA GLY A 46 22.93 11.74 17.26
C GLY A 46 21.89 11.40 16.19
N LEU A 47 21.79 10.14 15.76
CA LEU A 47 20.79 9.67 14.83
C LEU A 47 19.62 8.98 15.55
N LYS A 48 18.44 9.08 14.93
CA LYS A 48 17.25 8.36 15.36
C LYS A 48 17.11 7.08 14.55
N MET A 49 16.87 5.97 15.21
CA MET A 49 16.55 4.70 14.60
C MET A 49 15.05 4.44 14.75
N ILE A 50 14.36 4.30 13.64
CA ILE A 50 12.93 3.98 13.57
C ILE A 50 12.74 2.72 12.72
N PRO A 51 11.59 2.02 12.82
CA PRO A 51 11.21 1.02 11.84
C PRO A 51 11.20 1.65 10.44
N GLY A 52 11.57 0.88 9.43
CA GLY A 52 11.45 1.31 8.05
C GLY A 52 10.02 1.69 7.71
N LEU A 53 9.83 2.77 6.98
CA LEU A 53 8.50 3.22 6.56
C LEU A 53 7.93 2.24 5.51
N VAL A 54 6.60 2.17 5.47
CA VAL A 54 5.85 1.38 4.48
C VAL A 54 4.96 2.33 3.70
N ASP A 55 5.13 2.37 2.37
CA ASP A 55 4.22 3.10 1.48
C ASP A 55 3.27 2.13 0.79
N ILE A 56 1.98 2.32 0.99
CA ILE A 56 0.93 1.41 0.50
C ILE A 56 0.09 2.02 -0.63
N HIS A 57 0.37 3.27 -1.02
CA HIS A 57 -0.37 3.93 -2.10
C HIS A 57 0.41 5.08 -2.73
N PHE A 58 1.04 4.80 -3.85
CA PHE A 58 1.68 5.76 -4.75
C PHE A 58 1.81 5.11 -6.12
N HIS A 59 1.89 5.89 -7.21
CA HIS A 59 1.94 5.33 -8.58
C HIS A 59 3.36 5.15 -9.08
N GLY A 60 4.24 6.08 -8.73
CA GLY A 60 5.63 6.05 -9.17
C GLY A 60 6.40 7.29 -8.76
N CYS A 61 7.64 7.37 -9.21
CA CYS A 61 8.53 8.49 -8.92
C CYS A 61 9.65 8.59 -9.96
N LYS A 62 10.34 9.74 -10.01
CA LYS A 62 11.50 9.95 -10.89
C LYS A 62 11.25 9.65 -12.38
N GLY A 63 10.01 9.80 -12.84
CA GLY A 63 9.62 9.52 -14.22
C GLY A 63 9.40 8.04 -14.53
N ALA A 64 9.33 7.20 -13.50
CA ALA A 64 8.93 5.80 -13.60
C ALA A 64 7.60 5.59 -12.89
N ASP A 65 6.75 4.73 -13.43
CA ASP A 65 5.42 4.38 -12.92
C ASP A 65 5.28 2.87 -12.78
N MET A 66 4.47 2.42 -11.81
CA MET A 66 4.14 1.00 -11.65
C MET A 66 3.57 0.41 -12.94
N CYS A 67 2.75 1.20 -13.64
CA CYS A 67 2.11 0.80 -14.90
C CYS A 67 3.01 0.85 -16.13
N ASP A 68 4.28 1.27 -16.01
CA ASP A 68 5.26 1.08 -17.10
C ASP A 68 5.51 -0.41 -17.40
N GLY A 69 5.18 -1.29 -16.45
CA GLY A 69 5.27 -2.74 -16.61
C GLY A 69 6.68 -3.25 -16.90
N THR A 70 7.70 -2.55 -16.41
CA THR A 70 9.10 -2.89 -16.63
C THR A 70 9.87 -3.08 -15.33
N LYS A 71 10.86 -3.95 -15.36
CA LYS A 71 11.76 -4.16 -14.22
C LYS A 71 12.53 -2.88 -13.87
N GLU A 72 12.95 -2.14 -14.88
CA GLU A 72 13.69 -0.88 -14.75
C GLU A 72 12.88 0.18 -14.00
N ALA A 73 11.58 0.28 -14.27
CA ALA A 73 10.69 1.18 -13.55
C ALA A 73 10.61 0.79 -12.06
N LEU A 74 10.39 -0.49 -11.76
CA LEU A 74 10.37 -0.98 -10.39
C LEU A 74 11.70 -0.79 -9.66
N ASP A 75 12.84 -0.93 -10.34
CA ASP A 75 14.17 -0.65 -9.78
C ASP A 75 14.34 0.83 -9.42
N ILE A 76 13.90 1.76 -10.29
CA ILE A 76 13.93 3.20 -10.04
C ILE A 76 13.07 3.55 -8.83
N ILE A 77 11.83 3.08 -8.82
CA ILE A 77 10.87 3.30 -7.75
C ILE A 77 11.42 2.77 -6.42
N SER A 78 11.81 1.51 -6.37
CA SER A 78 12.31 0.84 -5.19
C SER A 78 13.54 1.55 -4.58
N ARG A 79 14.49 1.97 -5.40
CA ARG A 79 15.69 2.69 -4.95
C ARG A 79 15.39 4.09 -4.44
N TYR A 80 14.48 4.79 -5.10
CA TYR A 80 14.07 6.12 -4.64
C TYR A 80 13.38 6.04 -3.29
N GLU A 81 12.41 5.14 -3.14
CA GLU A 81 11.67 4.94 -1.89
C GLU A 81 12.62 4.57 -0.74
N ALA A 82 13.59 3.68 -0.97
CA ALA A 82 14.61 3.38 0.03
C ALA A 82 15.44 4.62 0.41
N SER A 83 15.73 5.50 -0.55
CA SER A 83 16.54 6.71 -0.31
C SER A 83 15.84 7.73 0.60
N VAL A 84 14.53 7.65 0.77
CA VAL A 84 13.72 8.51 1.63
C VAL A 84 13.22 7.80 2.90
N GLY A 85 13.73 6.58 3.15
CA GLY A 85 13.46 5.83 4.39
C GLY A 85 12.27 4.86 4.30
N VAL A 86 11.66 4.70 3.13
CA VAL A 86 10.63 3.68 2.87
C VAL A 86 11.34 2.37 2.55
N THR A 87 11.12 1.34 3.34
CA THR A 87 11.78 0.03 3.18
C THR A 87 10.89 -1.03 2.57
N SER A 88 9.59 -0.78 2.54
CA SER A 88 8.58 -1.68 1.95
C SER A 88 7.57 -0.88 1.15
N ILE A 89 7.27 -1.34 -0.05
CA ILE A 89 6.37 -0.66 -0.98
C ILE A 89 5.24 -1.56 -1.46
N CYS A 90 4.06 -0.94 -1.62
CA CYS A 90 2.88 -1.52 -2.23
C CYS A 90 2.34 -0.50 -3.26
N PRO A 91 3.02 -0.34 -4.42
CA PRO A 91 2.67 0.68 -5.39
C PRO A 91 1.27 0.43 -5.97
N ALA A 92 0.59 1.53 -6.32
CA ALA A 92 -0.73 1.50 -6.89
C ALA A 92 -0.68 1.41 -8.42
N THR A 93 -1.58 0.61 -8.99
CA THR A 93 -1.82 0.60 -10.44
C THR A 93 -2.75 1.73 -10.85
N MET A 94 -2.91 1.92 -12.15
CA MET A 94 -3.93 2.77 -12.76
C MET A 94 -4.95 1.90 -13.50
N THR A 95 -6.09 2.50 -13.81
CA THR A 95 -7.10 1.89 -14.71
C THR A 95 -6.60 1.98 -16.16
N ILE A 96 -5.88 0.96 -16.60
CA ILE A 96 -5.30 0.81 -17.95
C ILE A 96 -6.00 -0.33 -18.71
N ALA A 97 -5.62 -0.55 -19.96
CA ALA A 97 -6.20 -1.64 -20.75
C ALA A 97 -5.99 -3.00 -20.07
N LYS A 98 -6.97 -3.90 -20.26
CA LYS A 98 -7.02 -5.19 -19.56
C LYS A 98 -5.75 -6.02 -19.76
N GLU A 99 -5.28 -6.10 -20.98
CA GLU A 99 -4.10 -6.87 -21.37
C GLU A 99 -2.82 -6.25 -20.80
N GLU A 100 -2.73 -4.92 -20.83
CA GLU A 100 -1.60 -4.17 -20.24
C GLU A 100 -1.52 -4.37 -18.72
N LEU A 101 -2.67 -4.38 -18.03
CA LEU A 101 -2.68 -4.60 -16.58
C LEU A 101 -2.20 -6.02 -16.23
N VAL A 102 -2.54 -7.03 -17.03
CA VAL A 102 -2.01 -8.39 -16.85
C VAL A 102 -0.49 -8.42 -17.00
N ASP A 103 0.07 -7.71 -17.98
CA ASP A 103 1.52 -7.63 -18.19
C ASP A 103 2.23 -6.88 -17.04
N VAL A 104 1.63 -5.80 -16.53
CA VAL A 104 2.11 -5.08 -15.34
C VAL A 104 2.14 -6.00 -14.12
N MET A 105 1.08 -6.76 -13.87
CA MET A 105 1.00 -7.71 -12.76
C MET A 105 2.04 -8.82 -12.88
N LYS A 106 2.23 -9.35 -14.10
CA LYS A 106 3.25 -10.37 -14.37
C LYS A 106 4.66 -9.85 -14.11
N ASN A 107 4.98 -8.65 -14.61
CA ASN A 107 6.28 -8.01 -14.36
C ASN A 107 6.54 -7.85 -12.86
N ALA A 108 5.55 -7.41 -12.10
CA ALA A 108 5.68 -7.29 -10.65
C ALA A 108 5.85 -8.64 -9.95
N GLY A 109 5.10 -9.67 -10.37
CA GLY A 109 5.22 -11.03 -9.83
C GLY A 109 6.59 -11.68 -10.10
N GLU A 110 7.23 -11.33 -11.21
CA GLU A 110 8.55 -11.81 -11.60
C GLU A 110 9.70 -10.91 -11.08
N TYR A 111 9.38 -9.78 -10.43
CA TYR A 111 10.37 -8.82 -9.94
C TYR A 111 11.21 -9.42 -8.81
N SER A 112 12.52 -9.28 -8.94
CA SER A 112 13.47 -9.69 -7.92
C SER A 112 14.08 -8.48 -7.22
N TYR A 113 14.13 -8.50 -5.90
CA TYR A 113 14.74 -7.46 -5.07
C TYR A 113 16.15 -7.10 -5.54
N ASN A 114 16.42 -5.80 -5.69
CA ASN A 114 17.67 -5.27 -6.21
C ASN A 114 18.24 -4.13 -5.35
N GLY A 115 18.19 -4.28 -4.02
CA GLY A 115 18.83 -3.36 -3.07
C GLY A 115 18.10 -2.03 -2.84
N GLY A 116 16.80 -1.95 -3.17
CA GLY A 116 15.92 -0.81 -2.86
C GLY A 116 14.94 -1.11 -1.73
N ALA A 117 13.75 -0.51 -1.74
CA ALA A 117 12.63 -0.92 -0.92
C ALA A 117 12.06 -2.26 -1.41
N HIS A 118 11.60 -3.10 -0.51
CA HIS A 118 10.99 -4.39 -0.87
C HIS A 118 9.59 -4.19 -1.45
N LEU A 119 9.33 -4.74 -2.63
CA LEU A 119 7.99 -4.87 -3.19
C LEU A 119 7.26 -5.95 -2.38
N VAL A 120 6.43 -5.53 -1.43
CA VAL A 120 5.70 -6.44 -0.52
C VAL A 120 4.26 -6.66 -0.94
N GLY A 121 3.77 -5.88 -1.88
CA GLY A 121 2.42 -5.97 -2.41
C GLY A 121 2.18 -5.03 -3.57
N ILE A 122 0.96 -5.09 -4.09
CA ILE A 122 0.40 -4.19 -5.09
C ILE A 122 -0.92 -3.68 -4.53
N ASN A 123 -1.16 -2.37 -4.65
CA ASN A 123 -2.46 -1.78 -4.48
C ASN A 123 -3.13 -1.67 -5.85
N MET A 124 -4.12 -2.51 -6.11
CA MET A 124 -4.84 -2.52 -7.37
C MET A 124 -5.88 -1.40 -7.37
N GLU A 125 -5.50 -0.19 -7.82
CA GLU A 125 -6.39 0.95 -7.96
C GLU A 125 -7.06 0.93 -9.33
N GLY A 126 -8.34 0.56 -9.31
CA GLY A 126 -9.09 0.25 -10.53
C GLY A 126 -8.75 -1.16 -11.07
N PRO A 127 -9.50 -1.62 -12.06
CA PRO A 127 -10.54 -0.91 -12.82
C PRO A 127 -11.96 -0.93 -12.20
N PHE A 128 -12.13 -1.43 -10.98
CA PHE A 128 -13.44 -1.65 -10.32
C PHE A 128 -13.97 -0.39 -9.61
N ILE A 129 -13.83 0.76 -10.25
CA ILE A 129 -14.13 2.09 -9.71
C ILE A 129 -15.33 2.73 -10.40
N SER A 130 -15.87 3.80 -9.81
CA SER A 130 -17.02 4.50 -10.38
C SER A 130 -16.65 5.40 -11.55
N PRO A 131 -17.33 5.30 -12.70
CA PRO A 131 -17.15 6.24 -13.81
C PRO A 131 -17.43 7.69 -13.41
N GLN A 132 -18.31 7.90 -12.42
CA GLN A 132 -18.68 9.24 -11.94
C GLN A 132 -17.57 9.89 -11.10
N LYS A 133 -16.70 9.09 -10.49
CA LYS A 133 -15.62 9.51 -9.59
C LYS A 133 -14.25 9.07 -10.07
N LYS A 134 -14.11 8.81 -11.35
CA LYS A 134 -12.89 8.30 -11.95
C LYS A 134 -11.64 9.16 -11.74
N GLY A 135 -11.80 10.47 -11.51
CA GLY A 135 -10.66 11.38 -11.41
C GLY A 135 -9.78 11.33 -12.66
N ALA A 136 -8.50 11.03 -12.50
CA ALA A 136 -7.53 10.89 -13.58
C ALA A 136 -7.57 9.52 -14.29
N GLN A 137 -8.34 8.56 -13.78
CA GLN A 137 -8.43 7.20 -14.32
C GLN A 137 -9.07 7.19 -15.73
N ALA A 138 -8.64 6.28 -16.62
CA ALA A 138 -9.12 6.15 -17.97
C ALA A 138 -10.53 5.54 -18.00
N ALA A 139 -11.52 6.35 -18.41
CA ALA A 139 -12.94 5.95 -18.34
C ALA A 139 -13.27 4.72 -19.19
N GLU A 140 -12.59 4.55 -20.31
CA GLU A 140 -12.77 3.45 -21.25
C GLU A 140 -12.34 2.10 -20.71
N ASN A 141 -11.51 2.08 -19.68
CA ASN A 141 -10.98 0.87 -19.05
C ASN A 141 -11.68 0.52 -17.73
N ILE A 142 -12.60 1.38 -17.25
CA ILE A 142 -13.39 1.10 -16.06
C ILE A 142 -14.33 -0.08 -16.33
N MET A 143 -14.42 -0.98 -15.37
CA MET A 143 -15.31 -2.14 -15.46
C MET A 143 -15.95 -2.46 -14.11
N HIS A 144 -17.07 -3.17 -14.15
CA HIS A 144 -17.71 -3.69 -12.96
C HIS A 144 -16.81 -4.73 -12.25
N CYS A 145 -17.01 -4.91 -10.95
CA CYS A 145 -16.30 -5.91 -10.17
C CYS A 145 -16.40 -7.29 -10.82
N ASN A 146 -15.25 -7.86 -11.14
CA ASN A 146 -15.14 -9.15 -11.82
C ASN A 146 -14.15 -10.05 -11.09
N TYR A 147 -14.66 -11.06 -10.41
CA TYR A 147 -13.85 -11.97 -9.60
C TYR A 147 -12.90 -12.84 -10.44
N GLU A 148 -13.34 -13.30 -11.59
CA GLU A 148 -12.53 -14.13 -12.49
C GLU A 148 -11.34 -13.36 -13.04
N TYR A 149 -11.55 -12.10 -13.41
CA TYR A 149 -10.46 -11.22 -13.84
C TYR A 149 -9.51 -10.85 -12.69
N PHE A 150 -10.03 -10.61 -11.50
CA PHE A 150 -9.19 -10.42 -10.32
C PHE A 150 -8.30 -11.65 -10.06
N CYS A 151 -8.85 -12.86 -10.16
CA CYS A 151 -8.07 -14.10 -10.00
C CYS A 151 -6.99 -14.25 -11.08
N GLU A 152 -7.26 -13.84 -12.32
CA GLU A 152 -6.27 -13.79 -13.40
C GLU A 152 -5.10 -12.86 -13.03
N LEU A 153 -5.42 -11.64 -12.58
CA LEU A 153 -4.43 -10.65 -12.15
C LEU A 153 -3.62 -11.11 -10.92
N GLN A 154 -4.29 -11.68 -9.92
CA GLN A 154 -3.64 -12.19 -8.71
C GLN A 154 -2.66 -13.31 -9.03
N LYS A 155 -3.06 -14.21 -9.93
CA LYS A 155 -2.17 -15.28 -10.42
C LYS A 155 -0.98 -14.73 -11.19
N ALA A 156 -1.19 -13.74 -12.07
CA ALA A 156 -0.12 -13.10 -12.83
C ALA A 156 0.88 -12.39 -11.89
N ALA A 157 0.38 -11.77 -10.83
CA ALA A 157 1.16 -11.08 -9.81
C ALA A 157 1.80 -12.02 -8.77
N HIS A 158 1.70 -13.34 -8.90
CA HIS A 158 2.18 -14.31 -7.90
C HIS A 158 1.69 -13.99 -6.47
N ASP A 159 0.39 -13.70 -6.34
CA ASP A 159 -0.29 -13.34 -5.08
C ASP A 159 0.21 -12.03 -4.41
N LEU A 160 0.79 -11.12 -5.18
CA LEU A 160 1.26 -9.83 -4.69
C LEU A 160 0.15 -8.77 -4.56
N ILE A 161 -1.04 -8.92 -5.13
CA ILE A 161 -2.13 -7.97 -4.87
C ILE A 161 -2.52 -8.12 -3.39
N LYS A 162 -2.29 -7.06 -2.60
CA LYS A 162 -2.61 -7.02 -1.16
C LYS A 162 -3.76 -6.10 -0.84
N ILE A 163 -3.99 -5.09 -1.69
CA ILE A 163 -5.10 -4.15 -1.58
C ILE A 163 -5.81 -4.12 -2.92
N VAL A 164 -7.14 -4.11 -2.90
CA VAL A 164 -7.97 -3.90 -4.08
C VAL A 164 -8.95 -2.77 -3.82
N ASP A 165 -8.93 -1.78 -4.68
CA ASP A 165 -9.79 -0.61 -4.62
C ASP A 165 -11.07 -0.84 -5.39
N ILE A 166 -12.20 -0.53 -4.78
CA ILE A 166 -13.52 -0.69 -5.38
C ILE A 166 -14.44 0.51 -5.12
N ALA A 167 -15.38 0.72 -6.02
CA ALA A 167 -16.56 1.54 -5.78
C ALA A 167 -17.73 0.62 -5.39
N PRO A 168 -18.20 0.66 -4.13
CA PRO A 168 -19.18 -0.32 -3.63
C PRO A 168 -20.56 -0.18 -4.25
N GLU A 169 -20.91 0.95 -4.85
CA GLU A 169 -22.17 1.15 -5.59
C GLU A 169 -22.18 0.47 -6.97
N GLU A 170 -21.01 0.07 -7.46
CA GLU A 170 -20.93 -0.56 -8.77
C GLU A 170 -21.51 -1.99 -8.76
N PRO A 171 -22.15 -2.42 -9.87
CA PRO A 171 -22.75 -3.73 -9.95
C PRO A 171 -21.78 -4.87 -9.60
N GLY A 172 -22.21 -5.76 -8.71
CA GLY A 172 -21.44 -6.93 -8.28
C GLY A 172 -20.44 -6.69 -7.16
N ALA A 173 -20.27 -5.44 -6.67
CA ALA A 173 -19.29 -5.08 -5.66
C ALA A 173 -19.42 -5.90 -4.37
N MET A 174 -20.61 -6.01 -3.79
CA MET A 174 -20.82 -6.76 -2.54
C MET A 174 -20.44 -8.24 -2.67
N ASN A 175 -20.86 -8.88 -3.77
CA ASN A 175 -20.47 -10.27 -4.03
C ASN A 175 -18.96 -10.43 -4.27
N PHE A 176 -18.32 -9.44 -4.88
CA PHE A 176 -16.87 -9.42 -5.06
C PHE A 176 -16.16 -9.32 -3.71
N ILE A 177 -16.57 -8.37 -2.83
CA ILE A 177 -16.03 -8.20 -1.49
C ILE A 177 -16.07 -9.53 -0.73
N ASP A 178 -17.23 -10.19 -0.70
CA ASP A 178 -17.41 -11.47 -0.01
C ASP A 178 -16.47 -12.58 -0.46
N LYS A 179 -16.05 -12.55 -1.73
CA LYS A 179 -15.14 -13.55 -2.30
C LYS A 179 -13.67 -13.28 -2.02
N VAL A 180 -13.26 -12.00 -1.82
CA VAL A 180 -11.84 -11.65 -1.76
C VAL A 180 -11.36 -11.18 -0.39
N LYS A 181 -12.26 -10.78 0.51
CA LYS A 181 -11.96 -10.16 1.82
C LYS A 181 -11.04 -10.95 2.74
N ASP A 182 -11.02 -12.26 2.62
CA ASP A 182 -10.18 -13.13 3.45
C ASP A 182 -8.74 -13.25 2.91
N ASN A 183 -8.49 -12.77 1.69
CA ASN A 183 -7.20 -12.90 1.01
C ASN A 183 -6.50 -11.56 0.77
N VAL A 184 -7.28 -10.48 0.63
CA VAL A 184 -6.76 -9.13 0.38
C VAL A 184 -7.55 -8.09 1.16
N VAL A 185 -6.94 -6.95 1.41
CA VAL A 185 -7.62 -5.79 1.96
C VAL A 185 -8.51 -5.18 0.87
N VAL A 186 -9.80 -5.11 1.11
CA VAL A 186 -10.72 -4.41 0.22
C VAL A 186 -10.84 -2.95 0.70
N SER A 187 -10.64 -2.03 -0.22
CA SER A 187 -10.63 -0.60 0.04
C SER A 187 -11.70 0.13 -0.78
N ILE A 188 -12.40 1.06 -0.16
CA ILE A 188 -13.28 1.98 -0.88
C ILE A 188 -12.43 3.05 -1.53
N ALA A 189 -12.60 3.24 -2.85
CA ALA A 189 -11.91 4.26 -3.64
C ALA A 189 -12.75 4.71 -4.82
N HIS A 190 -12.52 5.94 -5.30
CA HIS A 190 -13.16 6.44 -6.53
C HIS A 190 -14.65 6.10 -6.62
N THR A 191 -15.42 6.47 -5.61
CA THR A 191 -16.80 6.02 -5.40
C THR A 191 -17.78 7.20 -5.38
N ALA A 192 -18.96 6.99 -5.91
CA ALA A 192 -20.13 7.86 -5.74
C ALA A 192 -21.11 7.30 -4.68
N ALA A 193 -20.73 6.25 -3.94
CA ALA A 193 -21.55 5.65 -2.90
C ALA A 193 -22.04 6.68 -1.86
N ASP A 194 -23.25 6.49 -1.39
CA ASP A 194 -23.75 7.17 -0.22
C ASP A 194 -23.33 6.45 1.07
N TYR A 195 -23.73 7.00 2.20
CA TYR A 195 -23.39 6.45 3.51
C TYR A 195 -23.91 5.02 3.70
N ASP A 196 -25.13 4.74 3.30
CA ASP A 196 -25.76 3.44 3.52
C ASP A 196 -25.05 2.35 2.69
N THR A 197 -24.74 2.64 1.43
CA THR A 197 -23.95 1.75 0.55
C THR A 197 -22.54 1.51 1.08
N ALA A 198 -21.87 2.55 1.60
CA ALA A 198 -20.56 2.39 2.19
C ALA A 198 -20.59 1.54 3.47
N MET A 199 -21.61 1.74 4.31
CA MET A 199 -21.82 0.92 5.52
C MET A 199 -22.14 -0.53 5.19
N GLU A 200 -22.91 -0.80 4.15
CA GLU A 200 -23.14 -2.15 3.62
C GLU A 200 -21.81 -2.80 3.21
N ALA A 201 -20.97 -2.10 2.46
CA ALA A 201 -19.67 -2.60 2.05
C ALA A 201 -18.75 -2.92 3.25
N ILE A 202 -18.76 -2.09 4.29
CA ILE A 202 -18.04 -2.35 5.55
C ILE A 202 -18.55 -3.61 6.23
N GLN A 203 -19.87 -3.84 6.26
CA GLN A 203 -20.47 -5.06 6.82
C GLN A 203 -20.08 -6.32 6.02
N HIS A 204 -19.88 -6.17 4.69
CA HIS A 204 -19.38 -7.23 3.83
C HIS A 204 -17.89 -7.51 4.00
N GLY A 205 -17.09 -6.56 4.52
CA GLY A 205 -15.68 -6.81 4.85
C GLY A 205 -14.69 -5.78 4.33
N VAL A 206 -15.15 -4.64 3.87
CA VAL A 206 -14.25 -3.51 3.58
C VAL A 206 -13.64 -2.99 4.88
N THR A 207 -12.33 -2.79 4.90
CA THR A 207 -11.58 -2.35 6.07
C THR A 207 -10.70 -1.14 5.83
N HIS A 208 -10.65 -0.64 4.61
CA HIS A 208 -9.76 0.45 4.20
C HIS A 208 -10.50 1.46 3.31
N ALA A 209 -9.97 2.67 3.23
CA ALA A 209 -10.40 3.70 2.28
C ALA A 209 -9.16 4.37 1.69
N THR A 210 -8.98 4.26 0.38
CA THR A 210 -7.86 4.82 -0.35
C THR A 210 -8.05 6.31 -0.53
N HIS A 211 -6.98 7.10 -0.31
CA HIS A 211 -6.94 8.57 -0.40
C HIS A 211 -8.28 9.23 0.03
N LEU A 212 -8.73 8.85 1.24
CA LEU A 212 -9.98 9.30 1.84
C LEU A 212 -10.20 10.82 1.58
N TYR A 213 -11.41 11.18 1.18
CA TYR A 213 -11.88 12.50 0.73
C TYR A 213 -11.61 12.83 -0.74
N ASN A 214 -10.69 12.17 -1.44
CA ASN A 214 -10.47 12.39 -2.86
C ASN A 214 -11.31 11.43 -3.69
N ALA A 215 -11.89 11.93 -4.78
CA ALA A 215 -12.78 11.17 -5.67
C ALA A 215 -13.94 10.46 -4.93
N MET A 216 -14.48 11.11 -3.91
CA MET A 216 -15.63 10.66 -3.09
C MET A 216 -16.66 11.75 -2.95
N PRO A 217 -17.97 11.44 -2.68
CA PRO A 217 -18.96 12.44 -2.33
C PRO A 217 -18.70 13.00 -0.93
N LEU A 218 -19.07 14.27 -0.73
CA LEU A 218 -18.98 14.91 0.59
C LEU A 218 -19.80 14.19 1.67
N SER A 219 -20.85 13.47 1.30
CA SER A 219 -21.68 12.70 2.23
C SER A 219 -20.95 11.52 2.88
N LEU A 220 -19.93 10.95 2.24
CA LEU A 220 -19.08 9.93 2.86
C LEU A 220 -18.12 10.53 3.90
N ILE A 221 -17.75 11.78 3.73
CA ILE A 221 -16.84 12.50 4.64
C ILE A 221 -17.59 13.22 5.76
N HIS A 222 -18.86 13.52 5.54
CA HIS A 222 -19.79 14.00 6.56
C HIS A 222 -20.67 12.81 6.94
N ILE A 223 -20.16 11.93 7.82
CA ILE A 223 -21.05 11.01 8.53
C ILE A 223 -22.18 11.85 9.06
N SER A 224 -23.35 11.67 8.49
CA SER A 224 -24.51 12.52 8.73
C SER A 224 -25.14 12.26 10.08
N GLU A 225 -24.38 12.53 11.14
CA GLU A 225 -24.98 12.83 12.42
C GLU A 225 -25.09 14.35 12.54
N PRO A 226 -26.30 14.91 12.65
CA PRO A 226 -26.49 16.35 12.77
C PRO A 226 -25.84 16.96 14.02
N THR A 227 -25.23 16.14 14.88
CA THR A 227 -24.59 16.50 16.14
C THR A 227 -23.07 16.40 16.16
N ARG A 228 -22.42 15.82 15.15
CA ARG A 228 -20.96 15.81 15.03
C ARG A 228 -20.49 16.79 13.95
N ARG A 229 -20.53 18.06 14.26
CA ARG A 229 -19.58 19.00 13.66
C ARG A 229 -18.22 18.71 14.29
N VAL A 230 -17.43 17.87 13.65
CA VAL A 230 -15.98 17.88 13.87
C VAL A 230 -15.49 19.14 13.21
N VAL A 231 -15.23 20.16 14.00
CA VAL A 231 -14.48 21.33 13.56
C VAL A 231 -13.03 20.83 13.49
N ILE A 232 -12.58 20.54 12.28
CA ILE A 232 -11.14 20.38 12.02
C ILE A 232 -10.59 21.81 11.94
N SER A 233 -9.88 22.22 12.96
CA SER A 233 -9.06 23.44 12.97
C SER A 233 -7.73 23.14 12.30
#